data_865cb94187deb0a7c308507436d5c3f7
#
_entry.id   865cb94187deb0a7c308507436d5c3f7
#
_cell.length_a   1.000
_cell.length_b   1.000
_cell.length_c   1.000
_cell.angle_alpha   90.00
_cell.angle_beta   90.00
_cell.angle_gamma   90.00
#
_symmetry.space_group_name_H-M   'P 1'
#
loop_
_entity.id
_entity.type
_entity.pdbx_description
1 polymer ?
#
loop_
_entity_poly.entity_id
_entity_poly.type
_entity_poly.pdbx_seq_one_letter_code
_entity_poly.pdbx_strand_id
1 'polypeptide(L)'
;ALVGSLNEFATRPTSQGGLNIAPFVSMIGYQFEGQYVGTENFSALVEGIVNVSGLEQGRFLPSFTLMNGFRFGKSGWEFAFGPRLSVKHTSQGFFDTKNIYGQNSQYFSQSDWTQYQSNHNVTLDGSYSFEENLDMRGTTKLSTSFVIAFGRTFRAGSLNVPVNLFYTSQRGGGFAGVNVGFNVQKSKQPINKPVPPKGYY
;
A
#
# COMPACT_ATOMS: atom_id res chain seq x y z
N ALA A 1 6.23 4.11 -7.15
CA ALA A 1 5.59 5.08 -8.05
C ALA A 1 4.08 4.91 -8.04
N LEU A 2 3.33 6.01 -8.09
CA LEU A 2 1.87 6.03 -8.16
C LEU A 2 1.41 6.03 -9.62
N VAL A 3 0.29 5.38 -9.93
CA VAL A 3 -0.28 5.30 -11.28
C VAL A 3 -1.80 5.53 -11.25
N GLY A 4 -2.36 5.99 -12.40
CA GLY A 4 -3.79 6.28 -12.53
C GLY A 4 -4.24 7.42 -11.62
N SER A 5 -5.43 7.32 -11.05
CA SER A 5 -6.03 8.35 -10.18
C SER A 5 -5.19 8.69 -8.95
N LEU A 6 -4.35 7.76 -8.47
CA LEU A 6 -3.41 8.04 -7.38
C LEU A 6 -2.29 8.99 -7.79
N ASN A 7 -1.77 8.85 -9.00
CA ASN A 7 -0.76 9.78 -9.53
C ASN A 7 -1.36 11.17 -9.70
N GLU A 8 -2.54 11.26 -10.32
CA GLU A 8 -3.26 12.51 -10.49
C GLU A 8 -3.56 13.17 -9.13
N PHE A 9 -4.05 12.41 -8.15
CA PHE A 9 -4.30 12.90 -6.81
C PHE A 9 -3.03 13.41 -6.10
N ALA A 10 -1.89 12.72 -6.28
CA ALA A 10 -0.62 13.14 -5.71
C ALA A 10 -0.12 14.48 -6.29
N THR A 11 -0.24 14.65 -7.60
CA THR A 11 0.26 15.84 -8.31
C THR A 11 -0.71 17.02 -8.33
N ARG A 12 -2.00 16.76 -8.10
CA ARG A 12 -3.06 17.78 -8.09
C ARG A 12 -2.83 18.82 -6.97
N PRO A 13 -3.11 20.12 -7.23
CA PRO A 13 -2.97 21.18 -6.23
C PRO A 13 -3.81 20.94 -4.96
N THR A 14 -3.31 21.39 -3.82
CA THR A 14 -4.03 21.28 -2.52
C THR A 14 -5.34 22.08 -2.52
N SER A 15 -5.41 23.19 -3.26
CA SER A 15 -6.65 23.95 -3.47
C SER A 15 -7.77 23.15 -4.13
N GLN A 16 -7.41 22.13 -4.90
CA GLN A 16 -8.33 21.18 -5.52
C GLN A 16 -8.39 19.83 -4.78
N GLY A 17 -8.00 19.79 -3.50
CA GLY A 17 -8.04 18.60 -2.67
C GLY A 17 -6.97 17.56 -2.94
N GLY A 18 -5.96 17.85 -3.76
CA GLY A 18 -4.81 17.00 -4.02
C GLY A 18 -3.71 17.13 -2.97
N LEU A 19 -2.59 16.45 -3.18
CA LEU A 19 -1.44 16.48 -2.28
C LEU A 19 -0.37 17.49 -2.70
N ASN A 20 -0.31 17.86 -3.99
CA ASN A 20 0.72 18.71 -4.59
C ASN A 20 2.15 18.23 -4.31
N ILE A 21 2.40 16.94 -4.52
CA ILE A 21 3.68 16.26 -4.26
C ILE A 21 4.13 15.47 -5.49
N ALA A 22 5.41 15.11 -5.51
CA ALA A 22 5.90 14.10 -6.43
C ALA A 22 5.19 12.74 -6.17
N PRO A 23 4.95 11.92 -7.22
CA PRO A 23 4.19 10.68 -7.09
C PRO A 23 5.00 9.55 -6.44
N PHE A 24 5.66 9.86 -5.34
CA PHE A 24 6.42 8.95 -4.48
C PHE A 24 5.94 9.05 -3.05
N VAL A 25 5.86 7.92 -2.37
CA VAL A 25 5.47 7.83 -0.95
C VAL A 25 6.39 6.83 -0.27
N SER A 26 7.00 7.25 0.84
CA SER A 26 7.73 6.34 1.72
C SER A 26 6.77 5.64 2.67
N MET A 27 7.12 4.40 3.04
CA MET A 27 6.37 3.58 3.97
C MET A 27 7.31 2.97 4.99
N ILE A 28 6.92 3.03 6.26
CA ILE A 28 7.59 2.36 7.36
C ILE A 28 6.60 1.39 7.98
N GLY A 29 7.03 0.16 8.25
CA GLY A 29 6.14 -0.83 8.80
C GLY A 29 6.83 -1.97 9.52
N TYR A 30 6.01 -2.82 10.07
CA TYR A 30 6.42 -4.05 10.73
C TYR A 30 5.71 -5.25 10.10
N GLN A 31 6.46 -6.33 9.86
CA GLN A 31 5.96 -7.57 9.28
C GLN A 31 6.03 -8.69 10.31
N PHE A 32 4.92 -9.38 10.48
CA PHE A 32 4.80 -10.64 11.21
C PHE A 32 4.73 -11.78 10.19
N GLU A 33 5.52 -12.81 10.37
CA GLU A 33 5.56 -13.97 9.48
C GLU A 33 5.29 -15.24 10.29
N GLY A 34 4.37 -16.06 9.81
CA GLY A 34 4.09 -17.39 10.32
C GLY A 34 4.18 -18.45 9.23
N GLN A 35 5.07 -19.43 9.37
CA GLN A 35 5.17 -20.56 8.45
C GLN A 35 4.16 -21.64 8.83
N TYR A 36 3.30 -22.05 7.89
CA TYR A 36 2.31 -23.11 8.11
C TYR A 36 2.58 -24.38 7.30
N VAL A 37 3.37 -24.29 6.23
CA VAL A 37 3.89 -25.46 5.48
C VAL A 37 5.39 -25.24 5.26
N GLY A 38 6.18 -26.30 5.46
CA GLY A 38 7.62 -26.25 5.23
C GLY A 38 8.18 -27.59 4.81
N THR A 39 8.91 -27.58 3.70
CA THR A 39 9.76 -28.68 3.22
C THR A 39 11.17 -28.15 2.98
N GLU A 40 12.12 -29.00 2.58
CA GLU A 40 13.50 -28.57 2.32
C GLU A 40 13.59 -27.50 1.21
N ASN A 41 12.67 -27.55 0.23
CA ASN A 41 12.73 -26.69 -0.97
C ASN A 41 11.54 -25.76 -1.13
N PHE A 42 10.57 -25.77 -0.18
CA PHE A 42 9.37 -24.97 -0.29
C PHE A 42 8.84 -24.61 1.11
N SER A 43 8.40 -23.37 1.27
CA SER A 43 7.69 -22.93 2.47
C SER A 43 6.49 -22.08 2.07
N ALA A 44 5.36 -22.32 2.75
CA ALA A 44 4.20 -21.45 2.66
C ALA A 44 4.01 -20.69 3.96
N LEU A 45 3.76 -19.40 3.85
CA LEU A 45 3.80 -18.41 4.92
C LEU A 45 2.50 -17.62 4.94
N VAL A 46 2.09 -17.21 6.13
CA VAL A 46 1.11 -16.11 6.31
C VAL A 46 1.87 -14.92 6.85
N GLU A 47 1.67 -13.77 6.23
CA GLU A 47 2.34 -12.53 6.59
C GLU A 47 1.32 -11.46 6.93
N GLY A 48 1.44 -10.86 8.11
CA GLY A 48 0.69 -9.68 8.52
C GLY A 48 1.61 -8.47 8.51
N ILE A 49 1.27 -7.43 7.75
CA ILE A 49 2.12 -6.24 7.60
C ILE A 49 1.33 -5.02 8.03
N VAL A 50 1.84 -4.30 9.02
CA VAL A 50 1.32 -3.00 9.46
C VAL A 50 2.25 -1.92 8.95
N ASN A 51 1.73 -0.97 8.19
CA ASN A 51 2.50 0.12 7.62
C ASN A 51 1.86 1.48 7.95
N VAL A 52 2.73 2.50 8.03
CA VAL A 52 2.36 3.90 8.01
C VAL A 52 3.07 4.54 6.82
N SER A 53 2.36 5.33 6.03
CA SER A 53 2.88 6.01 4.86
C SER A 53 2.61 7.51 4.89
N GLY A 54 3.39 8.30 4.13
CA GLY A 54 3.23 9.73 3.97
C GLY A 54 3.80 10.59 5.10
N LEU A 55 4.61 10.04 5.99
CA LEU A 55 5.19 10.78 7.12
C LEU A 55 6.09 11.93 6.65
N GLU A 56 6.80 11.76 5.56
CA GLU A 56 7.64 12.79 4.93
C GLU A 56 6.83 13.98 4.41
N GLN A 57 5.52 13.82 4.29
CA GLN A 57 4.58 14.84 3.83
C GLN A 57 3.68 15.34 4.96
N GLY A 58 4.02 15.02 6.22
CA GLY A 58 3.20 15.32 7.39
C GLY A 58 1.86 14.57 7.42
N ARG A 59 1.76 13.43 6.74
CA ARG A 59 0.55 12.60 6.66
C ARG A 59 0.73 11.31 7.44
N PHE A 60 -0.35 10.86 8.07
CA PHE A 60 -0.40 9.59 8.77
C PHE A 60 -1.46 8.72 8.09
N LEU A 61 -1.01 7.83 7.19
CA LEU A 61 -1.87 6.94 6.41
C LEU A 61 -1.59 5.49 6.80
N PRO A 62 -2.29 4.95 7.80
CA PRO A 62 -2.08 3.58 8.24
C PRO A 62 -2.66 2.58 7.25
N SER A 63 -2.04 1.41 7.19
CA SER A 63 -2.53 0.28 6.41
C SER A 63 -2.15 -1.04 7.06
N PHE A 64 -2.99 -2.04 6.82
CA PHE A 64 -2.76 -3.42 7.19
C PHE A 64 -2.87 -4.31 5.95
N THR A 65 -1.90 -5.20 5.76
CA THR A 65 -1.88 -6.16 4.65
C THR A 65 -1.77 -7.57 5.21
N LEU A 66 -2.61 -8.47 4.74
CA LEU A 66 -2.54 -9.90 5.02
C LEU A 66 -2.16 -10.62 3.74
N MET A 67 -1.02 -11.32 3.74
CA MET A 67 -0.51 -11.97 2.54
C MET A 67 -0.30 -13.47 2.76
N ASN A 68 -0.49 -14.24 1.70
CA ASN A 68 0.04 -15.58 1.58
C ASN A 68 1.35 -15.52 0.79
N GLY A 69 2.42 -15.95 1.43
CA GLY A 69 3.76 -15.99 0.87
C GLY A 69 4.20 -17.40 0.55
N PHE A 70 4.95 -17.53 -0.52
CA PHE A 70 5.56 -18.79 -0.95
C PHE A 70 7.05 -18.55 -1.15
N ARG A 71 7.88 -19.31 -0.43
CA ARG A 71 9.34 -19.23 -0.52
C ARG A 71 9.87 -20.49 -1.18
N PHE A 72 10.67 -20.33 -2.23
CA PHE A 72 11.16 -21.43 -3.06
C PHE A 72 12.66 -21.64 -2.88
N GLY A 73 13.00 -22.89 -2.59
CA GLY A 73 14.37 -23.40 -2.56
C GLY A 73 15.29 -22.71 -1.55
N LYS A 74 16.56 -23.09 -1.61
CA LYS A 74 17.65 -22.49 -0.81
C LYS A 74 18.04 -21.10 -1.31
N SER A 75 17.59 -20.73 -2.51
CA SER A 75 17.90 -19.44 -3.15
C SER A 75 17.14 -18.26 -2.54
N GLY A 76 16.09 -18.50 -1.73
CA GLY A 76 15.34 -17.49 -1.02
C GLY A 76 14.40 -16.63 -1.88
N TRP A 77 14.01 -17.11 -3.07
CA TRP A 77 12.99 -16.45 -3.88
C TRP A 77 11.62 -16.56 -3.24
N GLU A 78 10.87 -15.47 -3.27
CA GLU A 78 9.59 -15.35 -2.61
C GLU A 78 8.57 -14.74 -3.56
N PHE A 79 7.33 -15.24 -3.46
CA PHE A 79 6.15 -14.68 -4.09
C PHE A 79 5.06 -14.57 -3.04
N ALA A 80 4.40 -13.43 -2.93
CA ALA A 80 3.34 -13.22 -1.97
C ALA A 80 2.20 -12.42 -2.59
N PHE A 81 0.98 -12.66 -2.11
CA PHE A 81 -0.20 -11.91 -2.51
C PHE A 81 -1.25 -11.89 -1.41
N GLY A 82 -2.09 -10.87 -1.43
CA GLY A 82 -3.19 -10.78 -0.48
C GLY A 82 -3.87 -9.43 -0.41
N PRO A 83 -4.94 -9.32 0.40
CA PRO A 83 -5.68 -8.09 0.60
C PRO A 83 -4.91 -7.09 1.49
N ARG A 84 -5.10 -5.82 1.18
CA ARG A 84 -4.64 -4.68 1.99
C ARG A 84 -5.83 -3.81 2.36
N LEU A 85 -5.90 -3.42 3.60
CA LEU A 85 -6.80 -2.42 4.14
C LEU A 85 -6.03 -1.13 4.39
N SER A 86 -6.59 0.00 3.96
CA SER A 86 -5.98 1.31 4.15
C SER A 86 -7.07 2.37 4.30
N VAL A 87 -6.71 3.54 4.79
CA VAL A 87 -7.60 4.69 4.83
C VAL A 87 -7.38 5.58 3.61
N LYS A 88 -8.45 6.17 3.09
CA LYS A 88 -8.44 7.19 2.05
C LYS A 88 -9.39 8.32 2.40
N HIS A 89 -9.14 9.51 1.86
CA HIS A 89 -10.07 10.63 1.94
C HIS A 89 -10.75 10.82 0.58
N THR A 90 -12.07 10.92 0.58
CA THR A 90 -12.85 11.06 -0.65
C THR A 90 -13.95 12.11 -0.50
N SER A 91 -14.26 12.77 -1.61
CA SER A 91 -15.38 13.69 -1.75
C SER A 91 -16.16 13.38 -3.02
N GLN A 92 -17.43 13.73 -3.05
CA GLN A 92 -18.21 13.78 -4.28
C GLN A 92 -17.75 14.99 -5.09
N GLY A 93 -17.49 14.79 -6.37
CA GLY A 93 -17.03 15.84 -7.25
C GLY A 93 -16.93 15.37 -8.70
N PHE A 94 -16.57 16.29 -9.59
CA PHE A 94 -16.34 15.99 -11.00
C PHE A 94 -15.08 16.70 -11.51
N PHE A 95 -14.53 16.18 -12.59
CA PHE A 95 -13.47 16.85 -13.35
C PHE A 95 -14.08 17.59 -14.55
N ASP A 96 -13.77 18.86 -14.69
CA ASP A 96 -14.20 19.67 -15.84
C ASP A 96 -13.34 19.33 -17.08
N THR A 97 -13.48 18.11 -17.58
CA THR A 97 -12.68 17.59 -18.70
C THR A 97 -12.89 18.36 -20.02
N LYS A 98 -14.01 19.08 -20.14
CA LYS A 98 -14.32 19.94 -21.31
C LYS A 98 -13.87 21.38 -21.12
N ASN A 99 -13.33 21.73 -19.92
CA ASN A 99 -12.93 23.09 -19.56
C ASN A 99 -14.07 24.14 -19.73
N ILE A 100 -15.29 23.78 -19.33
CA ILE A 100 -16.47 24.67 -19.40
C ILE A 100 -16.43 25.69 -18.27
N TYR A 101 -15.99 25.29 -17.07
CA TYR A 101 -16.02 26.09 -15.84
C TYR A 101 -14.64 26.47 -15.33
N GLY A 102 -13.62 25.70 -15.67
CA GLY A 102 -12.25 25.89 -15.27
C GLY A 102 -11.27 25.68 -16.41
N GLN A 103 -10.01 25.49 -16.07
CA GLN A 103 -8.92 25.17 -17.01
C GLN A 103 -8.21 23.90 -16.58
N ASN A 104 -7.55 23.24 -17.51
CA ASN A 104 -6.71 22.08 -17.26
C ASN A 104 -7.46 20.92 -16.55
N SER A 105 -8.70 20.65 -16.97
CA SER A 105 -9.55 19.61 -16.35
C SER A 105 -9.68 19.77 -14.84
N GLN A 106 -9.93 20.99 -14.38
CA GLN A 106 -10.02 21.32 -12.96
C GLN A 106 -11.01 20.40 -12.22
N TYR A 107 -10.63 19.96 -11.04
CA TYR A 107 -11.50 19.22 -10.15
C TYR A 107 -12.37 20.17 -9.30
N PHE A 108 -13.66 19.91 -9.29
CA PHE A 108 -14.64 20.58 -8.44
C PHE A 108 -15.23 19.55 -7.47
N SER A 109 -14.98 19.72 -6.17
CA SER A 109 -15.77 19.02 -5.16
C SER A 109 -17.19 19.57 -5.11
N GLN A 110 -18.11 18.87 -4.50
CA GLN A 110 -19.50 19.35 -4.36
C GLN A 110 -19.57 20.72 -3.66
N SER A 111 -18.72 20.96 -2.66
CA SER A 111 -18.61 22.26 -1.98
C SER A 111 -18.04 23.35 -2.89
N ASP A 112 -16.96 23.05 -3.62
CA ASP A 112 -16.37 23.98 -4.57
C ASP A 112 -17.37 24.36 -5.67
N TRP A 113 -18.09 23.37 -6.17
CA TRP A 113 -19.11 23.60 -7.18
C TRP A 113 -20.26 24.47 -6.67
N THR A 114 -20.76 24.22 -5.46
CA THR A 114 -21.84 25.04 -4.87
C THR A 114 -21.41 26.50 -4.76
N GLN A 115 -20.18 26.75 -4.34
CA GLN A 115 -19.61 28.09 -4.26
C GLN A 115 -19.44 28.72 -5.64
N TYR A 116 -18.92 27.97 -6.62
CA TYR A 116 -18.74 28.43 -7.98
C TYR A 116 -20.07 28.82 -8.63
N GLN A 117 -21.07 27.94 -8.50
CA GLN A 117 -22.43 28.17 -9.00
C GLN A 117 -23.07 29.44 -8.42
N SER A 118 -22.92 29.63 -7.12
CA SER A 118 -23.43 30.84 -6.45
C SER A 118 -22.78 32.13 -6.96
N ASN A 119 -21.45 32.09 -7.24
CA ASN A 119 -20.71 33.26 -7.68
C ASN A 119 -20.92 33.61 -9.16
N HIS A 120 -21.22 32.62 -10.01
CA HIS A 120 -21.29 32.80 -11.47
C HIS A 120 -22.69 32.62 -12.04
N ASN A 121 -23.66 32.25 -11.20
CA ASN A 121 -25.06 31.99 -11.60
C ASN A 121 -25.17 31.00 -12.79
N VAL A 122 -24.43 29.91 -12.74
CA VAL A 122 -24.38 28.87 -13.76
C VAL A 122 -25.01 27.57 -13.27
N THR A 123 -25.40 26.69 -14.19
CA THR A 123 -25.91 25.35 -13.90
C THR A 123 -24.91 24.30 -14.36
N LEU A 124 -24.92 23.13 -13.72
CA LEU A 124 -24.08 22.03 -14.14
C LEU A 124 -24.50 21.51 -15.52
N ASP A 125 -23.56 21.41 -16.44
CA ASP A 125 -23.78 20.79 -17.75
C ASP A 125 -24.14 19.32 -17.59
N GLY A 126 -25.15 18.85 -18.32
CA GLY A 126 -25.69 17.50 -18.22
C GLY A 126 -24.70 16.37 -18.60
N SER A 127 -23.52 16.72 -19.12
CA SER A 127 -22.46 15.76 -19.40
C SER A 127 -21.60 15.41 -18.19
N TYR A 128 -21.73 16.14 -17.08
CA TYR A 128 -21.01 15.89 -15.83
C TYR A 128 -21.94 15.26 -14.79
N SER A 129 -21.36 14.34 -13.99
CA SER A 129 -21.98 13.75 -12.83
C SER A 129 -21.03 13.81 -11.65
N PHE A 130 -21.58 13.94 -10.45
CA PHE A 130 -20.78 13.83 -9.24
C PHE A 130 -20.40 12.37 -8.99
N GLU A 131 -19.13 12.11 -8.87
CA GLU A 131 -18.57 10.80 -8.57
C GLU A 131 -17.67 10.87 -7.32
N GLU A 132 -17.46 9.73 -6.68
CA GLU A 132 -16.53 9.65 -5.56
C GLU A 132 -15.08 9.72 -6.06
N ASN A 133 -14.39 10.78 -5.69
CA ASN A 133 -12.99 11.04 -6.05
C ASN A 133 -12.12 11.19 -4.80
N LEU A 134 -10.81 10.93 -4.96
CA LEU A 134 -9.83 11.19 -3.91
C LEU A 134 -9.73 12.71 -3.66
N ASP A 135 -9.96 13.11 -2.41
CA ASP A 135 -9.89 14.51 -1.98
C ASP A 135 -9.52 14.56 -0.50
N MET A 136 -8.38 15.18 -0.19
CA MET A 136 -7.89 15.30 1.18
C MET A 136 -8.80 16.12 2.10
N ARG A 137 -9.68 16.94 1.54
CA ARG A 137 -10.69 17.73 2.27
C ARG A 137 -11.96 16.94 2.55
N GLY A 138 -12.09 15.75 1.93
CA GLY A 138 -13.26 14.91 2.03
C GLY A 138 -13.32 14.06 3.30
N THR A 139 -14.24 13.11 3.30
CA THR A 139 -14.45 12.19 4.43
C THR A 139 -13.48 11.03 4.38
N THR A 140 -13.05 10.57 5.56
CA THR A 140 -12.19 9.38 5.69
C THR A 140 -13.01 8.12 5.47
N LYS A 141 -12.57 7.26 4.57
CA LYS A 141 -13.16 5.96 4.28
C LYS A 141 -12.13 4.84 4.33
N LEU A 142 -12.58 3.65 4.70
CA LEU A 142 -11.79 2.44 4.57
C LEU A 142 -11.72 2.04 3.09
N SER A 143 -10.54 1.67 2.63
CA SER A 143 -10.26 1.21 1.27
C SER A 143 -9.62 -0.15 1.29
N THR A 144 -10.12 -1.04 0.44
CA THR A 144 -9.51 -2.35 0.18
C THR A 144 -8.75 -2.31 -1.14
N SER A 145 -7.63 -3.00 -1.18
CA SER A 145 -6.80 -3.17 -2.37
C SER A 145 -6.19 -4.57 -2.36
N PHE A 146 -5.61 -4.98 -3.47
CA PHE A 146 -4.93 -6.25 -3.59
C PHE A 146 -3.46 -6.02 -3.89
N VAL A 147 -2.59 -6.73 -3.17
CA VAL A 147 -1.13 -6.62 -3.29
C VAL A 147 -0.58 -7.91 -3.87
N ILE A 148 0.36 -7.77 -4.79
CA ILE A 148 1.25 -8.85 -5.23
C ILE A 148 2.69 -8.41 -4.98
N ALA A 149 3.52 -9.33 -4.54
CA ALA A 149 4.94 -9.07 -4.28
C ALA A 149 5.79 -10.22 -4.79
N PHE A 150 6.96 -9.89 -5.29
CA PHE A 150 7.98 -10.84 -5.72
C PHE A 150 9.35 -10.34 -5.29
N GLY A 151 10.15 -11.23 -4.71
CA GLY A 151 11.43 -10.82 -4.20
C GLY A 151 12.35 -11.95 -3.80
N ARG A 152 13.36 -11.58 -3.03
CA ARG A 152 14.37 -12.51 -2.53
C ARG A 152 14.84 -12.10 -1.15
N THR A 153 14.97 -13.09 -0.26
CA THR A 153 15.61 -12.90 1.03
C THR A 153 17.10 -13.25 0.97
N PHE A 154 17.93 -12.27 1.25
CA PHE A 154 19.38 -12.44 1.41
C PHE A 154 19.70 -12.78 2.86
N ARG A 155 20.56 -13.76 3.08
CA ARG A 155 20.95 -14.21 4.42
C ARG A 155 22.40 -13.82 4.72
N ALA A 156 22.60 -13.14 5.84
CA ALA A 156 23.90 -12.75 6.36
C ALA A 156 24.00 -13.14 7.84
N GLY A 157 24.44 -14.37 8.11
CA GLY A 157 24.46 -14.92 9.45
C GLY A 157 23.05 -15.08 10.06
N SER A 158 22.79 -14.39 11.17
CA SER A 158 21.48 -14.35 11.83
C SER A 158 20.52 -13.31 11.25
N LEU A 159 21.00 -12.47 10.33
CA LEU A 159 20.23 -11.41 9.69
C LEU A 159 19.66 -11.89 8.35
N ASN A 160 18.37 -11.74 8.17
CA ASN A 160 17.71 -11.90 6.88
C ASN A 160 17.30 -10.52 6.36
N VAL A 161 17.61 -10.25 5.09
CA VAL A 161 17.29 -9.00 4.40
C VAL A 161 16.38 -9.33 3.21
N PRO A 162 15.07 -9.33 3.37
CA PRO A 162 14.14 -9.45 2.26
C PRO A 162 14.16 -8.16 1.42
N VAL A 163 14.21 -8.33 0.11
CA VAL A 163 14.06 -7.27 -0.89
C VAL A 163 12.98 -7.69 -1.85
N ASN A 164 11.87 -6.96 -1.86
CA ASN A 164 10.69 -7.30 -2.63
C ASN A 164 10.27 -6.13 -3.52
N LEU A 165 9.94 -6.43 -4.77
CA LEU A 165 9.13 -5.58 -5.63
C LEU A 165 7.67 -5.89 -5.35
N PHE A 166 6.84 -4.87 -5.24
CA PHE A 166 5.41 -5.07 -5.05
C PHE A 166 4.58 -4.14 -5.92
N TYR A 167 3.37 -4.59 -6.21
CA TYR A 167 2.33 -3.81 -6.85
C TYR A 167 1.04 -3.92 -6.06
N THR A 168 0.39 -2.79 -5.84
CA THR A 168 -0.91 -2.72 -5.18
C THR A 168 -1.92 -2.18 -6.18
N SER A 169 -2.98 -2.95 -6.44
CA SER A 169 -4.08 -2.55 -7.31
C SER A 169 -5.27 -2.10 -6.48
N GLN A 170 -5.83 -0.94 -6.82
CA GLN A 170 -7.08 -0.45 -6.27
C GLN A 170 -7.93 0.21 -7.35
N ARG A 171 -9.22 0.46 -7.05
CA ARG A 171 -10.14 1.08 -8.01
C ARG A 171 -9.60 2.43 -8.50
N GLY A 172 -9.42 2.55 -9.81
CA GLY A 172 -8.94 3.77 -10.49
C GLY A 172 -7.42 3.92 -10.56
N GLY A 173 -6.63 3.01 -10.00
CA GLY A 173 -5.17 3.12 -10.06
C GLY A 173 -4.44 2.11 -9.20
N GLY A 174 -3.21 2.43 -8.86
CA GLY A 174 -2.39 1.57 -8.02
C GLY A 174 -1.04 2.20 -7.73
N PHE A 175 -0.19 1.46 -7.07
CA PHE A 175 1.19 1.86 -6.88
C PHE A 175 2.13 0.66 -6.87
N ALA A 176 3.32 0.87 -7.42
CA ALA A 176 4.43 -0.07 -7.41
C ALA A 176 5.56 0.47 -6.54
N GLY A 177 6.28 -0.42 -5.89
CA GLY A 177 7.37 -0.03 -5.01
C GLY A 177 8.37 -1.14 -4.75
N VAL A 178 9.41 -0.77 -4.02
CA VAL A 178 10.42 -1.68 -3.49
C VAL A 178 10.31 -1.67 -1.97
N ASN A 179 10.32 -2.84 -1.36
CA ASN A 179 10.39 -3.01 0.08
C ASN A 179 11.74 -3.64 0.42
N VAL A 180 12.41 -3.07 1.43
CA VAL A 180 13.60 -3.65 2.04
C VAL A 180 13.34 -3.81 3.52
N GLY A 181 13.45 -5.03 4.03
CA GLY A 181 13.21 -5.35 5.43
C GLY A 181 14.47 -5.87 6.13
N PHE A 182 14.36 -6.00 7.44
CA PHE A 182 15.36 -6.66 8.29
C PHE A 182 14.63 -7.58 9.26
N ASN A 183 15.05 -8.85 9.29
CA ASN A 183 14.51 -9.83 10.20
C ASN A 183 15.67 -10.59 10.88
N VAL A 184 15.65 -10.62 12.21
CA VAL A 184 16.64 -11.36 13.01
C VAL A 184 16.01 -12.68 13.42
N GLN A 185 16.50 -13.78 12.84
CA GLN A 185 16.10 -15.12 13.29
C GLN A 185 16.82 -15.46 14.60
N LYS A 186 16.04 -15.76 15.64
CA LYS A 186 16.62 -16.45 16.81
C LYS A 186 17.12 -17.82 16.34
N SER A 187 18.43 -18.06 16.48
CA SER A 187 19.01 -19.39 16.28
C SER A 187 18.24 -20.38 17.16
N LYS A 188 17.63 -21.39 16.54
CA LYS A 188 17.12 -22.53 17.32
C LYS A 188 18.35 -23.17 17.94
N GLN A 189 18.55 -22.98 19.24
CA GLN A 189 19.54 -23.79 19.95
C GLN A 189 19.17 -25.26 19.73
N PRO A 190 20.13 -26.12 19.35
CA PRO A 190 19.85 -27.55 19.26
C PRO A 190 19.36 -27.98 20.66
N ILE A 191 18.18 -28.56 20.72
CA ILE A 191 17.68 -29.18 21.93
C ILE A 191 18.70 -30.27 22.24
N ASN A 192 19.55 -30.07 23.27
CA ASN A 192 20.42 -31.11 23.82
C ASN A 192 19.52 -32.27 24.25
N LYS A 193 19.40 -33.28 23.39
CA LYS A 193 18.78 -34.55 23.82
C LYS A 193 19.63 -35.06 24.97
N PRO A 194 19.04 -35.37 26.12
CA PRO A 194 19.78 -35.96 27.22
C PRO A 194 20.47 -37.23 26.69
N VAL A 195 21.77 -37.31 26.90
CA VAL A 195 22.55 -38.50 26.58
C VAL A 195 22.05 -39.62 27.49
N PRO A 196 21.58 -40.76 26.98
CA PRO A 196 21.17 -41.88 27.84
C PRO A 196 22.33 -42.31 28.70
N PRO A 197 22.12 -42.63 29.97
CA PRO A 197 23.18 -43.08 30.88
C PRO A 197 23.86 -44.32 30.29
N LYS A 198 25.20 -44.31 30.24
CA LYS A 198 25.97 -45.49 29.85
C LYS A 198 25.67 -46.59 30.88
N GLY A 199 25.02 -47.66 30.43
CA GLY A 199 24.85 -48.86 31.25
C GLY A 199 26.21 -49.49 31.54
N TYR A 200 26.53 -49.64 32.81
CA TYR A 200 27.62 -50.49 33.25
C TYR A 200 27.13 -51.93 33.14
N TYR A 201 27.82 -52.71 32.35
CA TYR A 201 27.78 -54.18 32.39
C TYR A 201 29.07 -54.65 33.09
#